data_19bbffebe62f46e7178878bf1e45f792
#
_entry.id   19bbffebe62f46e7178878bf1e45f792
#
_cell.length_a   1.000
_cell.length_b   1.000
_cell.length_c   1.000
_cell.angle_alpha   90.00
_cell.angle_beta   90.00
_cell.angle_gamma   90.00
#
_symmetry.space_group_name_H-M   'P 1'
#
loop_
_entity.id
_entity.type
_entity.pdbx_description
1 polymer ?
#
loop_
_entity_poly.entity_id
_entity_poly.type
_entity_poly.pdbx_seq_one_letter_code
_entity_poly.pdbx_strand_id
1 'polypeptide(L)'
;MNLYDTHTMKRGAILVDVCGYTGEEDFYAMHKIIDEVIKPEDSGFSVDSMCIGGYFNKDGILVRTSSESPYDGLSFFYEPAKMSAEDVKKIEDWIETVVKELHDRLPR
;
A
#
# COMPACT_ATOMS: atom_id res chain seq x y z
N MET A 1 4.46 2.48 -18.96
CA MET A 1 3.37 2.95 -18.09
C MET A 1 3.71 2.64 -16.64
N ASN A 2 3.62 3.65 -15.78
CA ASN A 2 3.88 3.44 -14.35
C ASN A 2 2.65 2.86 -13.68
N LEU A 3 2.83 1.78 -12.93
CA LEU A 3 1.76 1.19 -12.13
C LEU A 3 1.55 1.94 -10.82
N TYR A 4 2.57 2.65 -10.38
CA TYR A 4 2.50 3.48 -9.17
C TYR A 4 3.56 4.57 -9.22
N ASP A 5 3.34 5.65 -8.45
CA ASP A 5 4.27 6.76 -8.30
C ASP A 5 4.79 6.80 -6.87
N THR A 6 6.08 7.06 -6.70
CA THR A 6 6.73 7.12 -5.40
C THR A 6 7.08 8.57 -5.07
N HIS A 7 6.67 9.02 -3.89
CA HIS A 7 6.93 10.37 -3.41
C HIS A 7 7.71 10.34 -2.10
N THR A 8 8.78 11.14 -2.03
CA THR A 8 9.51 11.32 -0.77
C THR A 8 8.92 12.52 -0.04
N MET A 9 8.42 12.26 1.16
CA MET A 9 7.79 13.30 1.97
C MET A 9 8.81 13.97 2.88
N LYS A 10 8.40 15.04 3.57
CA LYS A 10 9.22 15.67 4.60
C LYS A 10 9.63 14.62 5.62
N ARG A 11 10.86 14.69 6.13
CA ARG A 11 11.44 13.71 7.08
C ARG A 11 11.75 12.36 6.45
N GLY A 12 11.72 12.24 5.11
CA GLY A 12 12.16 11.05 4.42
C GLY A 12 11.17 9.89 4.36
N ALA A 13 9.94 10.06 4.84
CA ALA A 13 8.92 9.04 4.69
C ALA A 13 8.57 8.87 3.20
N ILE A 14 8.17 7.67 2.81
CA ILE A 14 7.82 7.34 1.43
C ILE A 14 6.31 7.11 1.33
N LEU A 15 5.69 7.78 0.37
CA LEU A 15 4.31 7.57 -0.02
C LEU A 15 4.29 7.01 -1.44
N VAL A 16 3.61 5.89 -1.63
CA VAL A 16 3.46 5.26 -2.95
C VAL A 16 2.00 5.33 -3.36
N ASP A 17 1.72 6.07 -4.44
CA ASP A 17 0.37 6.19 -4.98
C ASP A 17 0.14 5.15 -6.07
N VAL A 18 -0.90 4.35 -5.94
CA VAL A 18 -1.26 3.32 -6.92
C VAL A 18 -2.06 3.97 -8.03
N CYS A 19 -1.59 3.84 -9.28
CA CYS A 19 -2.23 4.47 -10.42
C CYS A 19 -3.46 3.71 -10.90
N GLY A 20 -4.55 4.43 -11.19
CA GLY A 20 -5.72 3.84 -11.85
C GLY A 20 -6.75 3.21 -10.93
N TYR A 21 -6.55 3.24 -9.62
CA TYR A 21 -7.48 2.66 -8.65
C TYR A 21 -7.86 3.69 -7.61
N THR A 22 -9.15 3.72 -7.28
CA THR A 22 -9.68 4.70 -6.32
C THR A 22 -10.83 4.07 -5.54
N GLY A 23 -11.06 4.61 -4.34
CA GLY A 23 -12.25 4.31 -3.59
C GLY A 23 -12.19 3.05 -2.74
N GLU A 24 -13.28 2.84 -2.03
CA GLU A 24 -13.40 1.82 -1.01
C GLU A 24 -13.29 0.40 -1.57
N GLU A 25 -13.97 0.12 -2.67
CA GLU A 25 -13.97 -1.21 -3.27
C GLU A 25 -12.58 -1.62 -3.75
N ASP A 26 -11.85 -0.70 -4.37
CA ASP A 26 -10.50 -0.96 -4.82
C ASP A 26 -9.54 -1.16 -3.64
N PHE A 27 -9.77 -0.41 -2.56
CA PHE A 27 -9.00 -0.59 -1.33
C PHE A 27 -9.20 -1.98 -0.74
N TYR A 28 -10.43 -2.47 -0.69
CA TYR A 28 -10.72 -3.82 -0.19
C TYR A 28 -10.07 -4.88 -1.08
N ALA A 29 -10.12 -4.69 -2.40
CA ALA A 29 -9.47 -5.59 -3.34
C ALA A 29 -7.96 -5.65 -3.12
N MET A 30 -7.34 -4.49 -2.88
CA MET A 30 -5.92 -4.40 -2.59
C MET A 30 -5.56 -5.16 -1.30
N HIS A 31 -6.34 -4.98 -0.24
CA HIS A 31 -6.10 -5.68 1.03
C HIS A 31 -6.31 -7.18 0.92
N LYS A 32 -7.26 -7.62 0.12
CA LYS A 32 -7.45 -9.04 -0.16
C LYS A 32 -6.21 -9.63 -0.83
N ILE A 33 -5.65 -8.90 -1.80
CA ILE A 33 -4.43 -9.31 -2.48
C ILE A 33 -3.25 -9.36 -1.50
N ILE A 34 -3.12 -8.36 -0.64
CA ILE A 34 -2.06 -8.34 0.39
C ILE A 34 -2.15 -9.60 1.24
N ASP A 35 -3.32 -9.95 1.72
CA ASP A 35 -3.50 -11.13 2.56
C ASP A 35 -3.19 -12.43 1.81
N GLU A 36 -3.54 -12.53 0.54
CA GLU A 36 -3.33 -13.73 -0.27
C GLU A 36 -1.89 -13.90 -0.74
N VAL A 37 -1.23 -12.81 -1.14
CA VAL A 37 0.07 -12.86 -1.82
C VAL A 37 1.23 -12.59 -0.86
N ILE A 38 1.10 -11.59 -0.02
CA ILE A 38 2.13 -11.23 0.95
C ILE A 38 2.05 -12.15 2.19
N LYS A 39 0.85 -12.53 2.57
CA LYS A 39 0.58 -13.38 3.73
C LYS A 39 1.18 -12.79 5.01
N PRO A 40 0.77 -11.57 5.37
CA PRO A 40 1.31 -10.90 6.56
C PRO A 40 0.94 -11.65 7.83
N GLU A 41 1.73 -11.46 8.88
CA GLU A 41 1.43 -11.99 10.21
C GLU A 41 0.21 -11.29 10.82
N ASP A 42 0.01 -10.01 10.47
CA ASP A 42 -1.13 -9.23 10.93
C ASP A 42 -1.50 -8.20 9.88
N SER A 43 -2.79 -7.97 9.68
CA SER A 43 -3.27 -6.93 8.77
C SER A 43 -4.66 -6.48 9.19
N GLY A 44 -5.04 -5.28 8.80
CA GLY A 44 -6.36 -4.78 9.09
C GLY A 44 -6.59 -3.41 8.48
N PHE A 45 -7.82 -2.94 8.57
CA PHE A 45 -8.18 -1.60 8.16
C PHE A 45 -9.44 -1.14 8.89
N SER A 46 -9.61 0.19 8.95
CA SER A 46 -10.81 0.81 9.49
C SER A 46 -11.34 1.85 8.51
N VAL A 47 -12.65 1.98 8.47
CA VAL A 47 -13.33 2.92 7.60
C VAL A 47 -13.83 4.08 8.43
N ASP A 48 -13.47 5.30 8.03
CA ASP A 48 -13.97 6.54 8.59
C ASP A 48 -14.80 7.25 7.52
N SER A 49 -15.50 8.31 7.91
CA SER A 49 -16.38 9.04 6.98
C SER A 49 -15.65 9.62 5.76
N MET A 50 -14.36 9.94 5.88
CA MET A 50 -13.58 10.60 4.84
C MET A 50 -12.38 9.80 4.36
N CYS A 51 -12.02 8.75 5.05
CA CYS A 51 -10.83 7.97 4.66
C CYS A 51 -10.92 6.53 5.13
N ILE A 52 -10.11 5.70 4.50
CA ILE A 52 -9.89 4.33 4.94
C ILE A 52 -8.42 4.24 5.26
N GLY A 53 -8.09 3.79 6.46
CA GLY A 53 -6.71 3.57 6.87
C GLY A 53 -6.50 2.11 7.17
N GLY A 54 -5.37 1.56 6.72
CA GLY A 54 -5.04 0.18 6.98
C GLY A 54 -3.55 -0.03 7.21
N TYR A 55 -3.20 -1.29 7.41
CA TYR A 55 -1.80 -1.66 7.62
C TYR A 55 -1.60 -3.15 7.37
N PHE A 56 -0.35 -3.54 7.20
CA PHE A 56 0.05 -4.93 7.35
C PHE A 56 1.43 -5.00 7.99
N ASN A 57 1.65 -6.08 8.76
CA ASN A 57 2.93 -6.39 9.38
C ASN A 57 3.46 -7.70 8.82
N LYS A 58 4.69 -7.69 8.37
CA LYS A 58 5.35 -8.91 7.92
C LYS A 58 6.84 -8.82 8.27
N ASP A 59 7.37 -9.90 8.84
CA ASP A 59 8.78 -9.98 9.24
C ASP A 59 9.21 -8.82 10.15
N GLY A 60 8.29 -8.34 11.01
CA GLY A 60 8.55 -7.22 11.90
C GLY A 60 8.47 -5.85 11.23
N ILE A 61 8.06 -5.80 9.97
CA ILE A 61 7.98 -4.56 9.19
C ILE A 61 6.53 -4.10 9.10
N LEU A 62 6.28 -2.84 9.44
CA LEU A 62 4.96 -2.22 9.33
C LEU A 62 4.86 -1.38 8.08
N VAL A 63 3.85 -1.65 7.26
CA VAL A 63 3.49 -0.82 6.10
C VAL A 63 2.06 -0.36 6.28
N ARG A 64 1.82 0.93 6.10
CA ARG A 64 0.48 1.50 6.19
C ARG A 64 -0.12 1.66 4.80
N THR A 65 -1.46 1.60 4.75
CA THR A 65 -2.21 1.77 3.51
C THR A 65 -3.30 2.81 3.76
N SER A 66 -3.75 3.47 2.69
CA SER A 66 -4.83 4.44 2.83
C SER A 66 -5.59 4.68 1.53
N SER A 67 -6.80 5.19 1.67
CA SER A 67 -7.57 5.77 0.59
C SER A 67 -8.32 6.96 1.18
N GLU A 68 -8.02 8.17 0.70
CA GLU A 68 -8.56 9.41 1.28
C GLU A 68 -9.42 10.19 0.30
N SER A 69 -10.63 10.56 0.74
CA SER A 69 -11.49 11.49 0.03
C SER A 69 -10.94 12.94 0.21
N PRO A 70 -11.04 13.83 -0.80
CA PRO A 70 -11.67 13.63 -2.10
C PRO A 70 -10.80 12.99 -3.17
N TYR A 71 -9.55 12.72 -2.86
CA TYR A 71 -8.60 12.19 -3.84
C TYR A 71 -8.77 10.70 -4.08
N ASP A 72 -9.27 9.97 -3.10
CA ASP A 72 -9.62 8.54 -3.14
C ASP A 72 -8.58 7.58 -3.73
N GLY A 73 -7.38 8.06 -3.97
CA GLY A 73 -6.30 7.21 -4.49
C GLY A 73 -5.82 6.22 -3.44
N LEU A 74 -5.44 5.03 -3.88
CA LEU A 74 -4.86 4.04 -2.98
C LEU A 74 -3.38 4.34 -2.77
N SER A 75 -2.91 4.21 -1.53
CA SER A 75 -1.50 4.47 -1.25
C SER A 75 -0.93 3.53 -0.20
N PHE A 76 0.40 3.37 -0.26
CA PHE A 76 1.21 2.72 0.77
C PHE A 76 2.10 3.78 1.41
N PHE A 77 2.39 3.62 2.68
CA PHE A 77 3.24 4.55 3.43
C PHE A 77 4.19 3.78 4.33
N TYR A 78 5.46 4.16 4.32
CA TYR A 78 6.46 3.58 5.21
C TYR A 78 7.59 4.58 5.48
N GLU A 79 8.37 4.32 6.53
CA GLU A 79 9.42 5.23 7.00
C GLU A 79 10.80 4.57 6.91
N PRO A 80 11.54 4.77 5.79
CA PRO A 80 12.83 4.12 5.57
C PRO A 80 13.87 4.44 6.64
N ALA A 81 13.80 5.63 7.24
CA ALA A 81 14.76 6.04 8.25
C ALA A 81 14.74 5.14 9.50
N LYS A 82 13.65 4.43 9.72
CA LYS A 82 13.46 3.52 10.86
C LYS A 82 13.75 2.06 10.48
N MET A 83 14.26 1.82 9.30
CA MET A 83 14.42 0.48 8.73
C MET A 83 15.81 0.28 8.16
N SER A 84 16.21 -1.00 8.02
CA SER A 84 17.43 -1.33 7.29
C SER A 84 17.18 -1.22 5.78
N ALA A 85 18.25 -1.11 5.00
CA ALA A 85 18.14 -1.11 3.55
C ALA A 85 17.50 -2.39 3.02
N GLU A 86 17.75 -3.52 3.69
CA GLU A 86 17.15 -4.81 3.33
C GLU A 86 15.63 -4.79 3.53
N ASP A 87 15.17 -4.21 4.64
CA ASP A 87 13.73 -4.08 4.90
C ASP A 87 13.04 -3.19 3.87
N VAL A 88 13.68 -2.08 3.50
CA VAL A 88 13.14 -1.18 2.47
C VAL A 88 12.98 -1.93 1.15
N LYS A 89 13.96 -2.74 0.78
CA LYS A 89 13.88 -3.53 -0.46
C LYS A 89 12.73 -4.54 -0.40
N LYS A 90 12.52 -5.17 0.73
CA LYS A 90 11.37 -6.08 0.91
C LYS A 90 10.05 -5.35 0.68
N ILE A 91 9.89 -4.15 1.24
CA ILE A 91 8.68 -3.35 1.05
C ILE A 91 8.48 -3.00 -0.42
N GLU A 92 9.53 -2.57 -1.10
CA GLU A 92 9.45 -2.24 -2.53
C GLU A 92 8.99 -3.45 -3.35
N ASP A 93 9.53 -4.64 -3.07
CA ASP A 93 9.14 -5.87 -3.74
C ASP A 93 7.68 -6.24 -3.44
N TRP A 94 7.24 -6.08 -2.20
CA TRP A 94 5.85 -6.36 -1.81
C TRP A 94 4.88 -5.43 -2.53
N ILE A 95 5.18 -4.13 -2.56
CA ILE A 95 4.33 -3.14 -3.24
C ILE A 95 4.23 -3.47 -4.73
N GLU A 96 5.35 -3.74 -5.37
CA GLU A 96 5.36 -4.10 -6.78
C GLU A 96 4.51 -5.35 -7.04
N THR A 97 4.66 -6.37 -6.21
CA THR A 97 3.89 -7.61 -6.33
C THR A 97 2.40 -7.36 -6.20
N VAL A 98 2.00 -6.59 -5.18
CA VAL A 98 0.59 -6.28 -4.93
C VAL A 98 0.00 -5.47 -6.07
N VAL A 99 0.71 -4.44 -6.54
CA VAL A 99 0.20 -3.58 -7.61
C VAL A 99 0.08 -4.33 -8.93
N LYS A 100 1.05 -5.17 -9.26
CA LYS A 100 0.97 -6.00 -10.47
C LYS A 100 -0.23 -6.96 -10.40
N GLU A 101 -0.43 -7.60 -9.26
CA GLU A 101 -1.55 -8.51 -9.07
C GLU A 101 -2.89 -7.78 -9.17
N LEU A 102 -2.96 -6.56 -8.63
CA LEU A 102 -4.15 -5.74 -8.72
C LEU A 102 -4.50 -5.42 -10.19
N HIS A 103 -3.50 -5.04 -10.99
CA HIS A 103 -3.70 -4.80 -12.42
C HIS A 103 -4.09 -6.06 -13.18
N ASP A 104 -3.56 -7.22 -12.79
CA ASP A 104 -3.92 -8.49 -13.42
C ASP A 104 -5.35 -8.91 -13.11
N ARG A 105 -5.80 -8.69 -11.87
CA ARG A 105 -7.16 -9.08 -11.45
C ARG A 105 -8.21 -8.05 -11.85
N LEU A 106 -7.87 -6.77 -11.85
CA LEU A 106 -8.78 -5.66 -12.16
C LEU A 106 -8.15 -4.76 -13.23
N PRO A 107 -7.99 -5.24 -14.47
CA PRO A 107 -7.34 -4.45 -15.52
C PRO A 107 -8.14 -3.19 -15.83
N ARG A 108 -7.43 -2.06 -15.97
CA ARG A 108 -8.03 -0.75 -16.27
C ARG A 108 -7.16 0.06 -17.21
#